data_e4401de4df3efd6588d684e88c08f370
#
_entry.id   e4401de4df3efd6588d684e88c08f370
#
_cell.length_a   1.000
_cell.length_b   1.000
_cell.length_c   1.000
_cell.angle_alpha   90.00
_cell.angle_beta   90.00
_cell.angle_gamma   90.00
#
_symmetry.space_group_name_H-M   'P 1'
#
loop_
_entity.id
_entity.type
_entity.pdbx_description
1 polymer ?
#
loop_
_entity_poly.entity_id
_entity_poly.type
_entity_poly.pdbx_seq_one_letter_code
_entity_poly.pdbx_strand_id
1 'polypeptide(L)'
;DGNISGCITNVFHYYIYNMKRRPGMKFTKMHGAGNDYIYVDCTQSVIDNPSQVAIDLSDRHFGIGSDGLILIKKSDKADFFMEMYNADGSQGQMCGNGIRCVGKFVYDNGLTDKTTVTIDTLAGVKILELKTGADGKVETARVNMGAPILEAAQIPVDTKELKEYKGCEIETIAGQVIKTPVVDETIVVEGKEYKVTAVSMGNPHAIVYLDKDIDIKKFEIEKIGPFFEN
;
A
#
# COMPACT_ATOMS: atom_id res chain seq x y z
N ASP A 1 12.53 13.47 2.30
CA ASP A 1 12.53 12.83 0.97
C ASP A 1 11.68 11.56 1.04
N GLY A 2 10.41 11.66 0.56
CA GLY A 2 9.41 10.59 0.65
C GLY A 2 9.67 9.38 -0.27
N ASN A 3 10.93 8.95 -0.42
CA ASN A 3 11.32 7.83 -1.26
C ASN A 3 11.37 6.53 -0.46
N ILE A 4 10.56 5.54 -0.87
CA ILE A 4 10.59 4.18 -0.33
C ILE A 4 11.31 3.28 -1.34
N SER A 5 12.38 2.61 -0.91
CA SER A 5 13.05 1.55 -1.66
C SER A 5 12.80 0.21 -0.99
N GLY A 6 12.47 -0.81 -1.75
CA GLY A 6 12.22 -2.15 -1.22
C GLY A 6 12.53 -3.25 -2.22
N CYS A 7 13.02 -4.37 -1.71
CA CYS A 7 13.24 -5.56 -2.50
C CYS A 7 11.90 -6.21 -2.85
N ILE A 8 11.75 -6.65 -4.10
CA ILE A 8 10.58 -7.38 -4.59
C ILE A 8 11.01 -8.83 -4.77
N THR A 9 10.54 -9.71 -3.87
CA THR A 9 10.89 -11.12 -3.88
C THR A 9 9.69 -11.99 -4.26
N ASN A 10 9.96 -13.07 -5.00
CA ASN A 10 9.04 -14.12 -5.45
C ASN A 10 7.91 -13.68 -6.40
N VAL A 11 8.09 -14.01 -7.66
CA VAL A 11 7.10 -13.88 -8.72
C VAL A 11 6.63 -15.28 -9.11
N PHE A 12 5.35 -15.56 -8.93
CA PHE A 12 4.73 -16.80 -9.39
C PHE A 12 3.78 -16.48 -10.55
N HIS A 13 3.94 -17.18 -11.70
CA HIS A 13 3.02 -17.07 -12.82
C HIS A 13 2.06 -18.24 -12.78
N TYR A 14 0.76 -17.96 -12.72
CA TYR A 14 -0.29 -18.98 -12.71
C TYR A 14 -1.33 -18.72 -13.80
N TYR A 15 -1.88 -19.81 -14.32
CA TYR A 15 -3.04 -19.80 -15.21
C TYR A 15 -4.21 -20.43 -14.49
N ILE A 16 -5.32 -19.70 -14.33
CA ILE A 16 -6.54 -20.29 -13.79
C ILE A 16 -7.26 -21.01 -14.93
N TYR A 17 -7.37 -22.33 -14.81
CA TYR A 17 -8.33 -23.15 -15.54
C TYR A 17 -9.62 -23.24 -14.72
N ASN A 18 -10.70 -22.64 -15.23
CA ASN A 18 -12.09 -22.89 -14.83
C ASN A 18 -12.53 -22.49 -13.39
N MET A 19 -12.57 -21.23 -13.07
CA MET A 19 -13.63 -20.76 -12.19
C MET A 19 -14.88 -20.53 -13.05
N LYS A 20 -16.01 -21.14 -12.66
CA LYS A 20 -17.28 -21.15 -13.41
C LYS A 20 -17.59 -19.79 -14.06
N ARG A 21 -17.50 -19.71 -15.41
CA ARG A 21 -17.90 -18.60 -16.29
C ARG A 21 -16.85 -17.53 -16.68
N ARG A 22 -15.53 -17.72 -16.46
CA ARG A 22 -14.54 -16.77 -17.00
C ARG A 22 -13.53 -17.48 -17.88
N PRO A 23 -13.33 -17.07 -19.15
CA PRO A 23 -12.24 -17.60 -20.00
C PRO A 23 -10.91 -17.31 -19.29
N GLY A 24 -9.97 -18.23 -19.37
CA GLY A 24 -8.71 -18.26 -18.60
C GLY A 24 -8.04 -16.91 -18.43
N MET A 25 -8.13 -16.34 -17.25
CA MET A 25 -7.47 -15.08 -16.89
C MET A 25 -6.01 -15.36 -16.55
N LYS A 26 -5.08 -14.68 -17.25
CA LYS A 26 -3.66 -14.72 -16.90
C LYS A 26 -3.40 -13.74 -15.77
N PHE A 27 -2.74 -14.19 -14.71
CA PHE A 27 -2.36 -13.34 -13.61
C PHE A 27 -0.95 -13.69 -13.12
N THR A 28 -0.38 -12.76 -12.34
CA THR A 28 0.86 -12.98 -11.59
C THR A 28 0.59 -12.67 -10.12
N LYS A 29 1.00 -13.56 -9.22
CA LYS A 29 0.96 -13.29 -7.78
C LYS A 29 2.32 -12.79 -7.33
N MET A 30 2.34 -11.63 -6.67
CA MET A 30 3.57 -10.99 -6.18
C MET A 30 3.33 -10.38 -4.81
N HIS A 31 4.39 -10.16 -4.05
CA HIS A 31 4.29 -9.43 -2.79
C HIS A 31 5.41 -8.39 -2.64
N GLY A 32 5.10 -7.29 -1.96
CA GLY A 32 6.06 -6.33 -1.45
C GLY A 32 6.01 -6.34 0.08
N ALA A 33 7.10 -6.72 0.73
CA ALA A 33 7.19 -6.80 2.20
C ALA A 33 6.09 -7.68 2.85
N GLY A 34 5.72 -8.80 2.21
CA GLY A 34 4.69 -9.72 2.70
C GLY A 34 3.26 -9.37 2.30
N ASN A 35 2.99 -8.13 1.88
CA ASN A 35 1.68 -7.70 1.39
C ASN A 35 1.48 -8.21 -0.06
N ASP A 36 0.64 -9.23 -0.23
CA ASP A 36 0.52 -10.01 -1.46
C ASP A 36 -0.73 -9.66 -2.27
N TYR A 37 -0.55 -9.39 -3.57
CA TYR A 37 -1.62 -9.07 -4.50
C TYR A 37 -1.59 -9.97 -5.74
N ILE A 38 -2.74 -10.06 -6.38
CA ILE A 38 -2.91 -10.65 -7.70
C ILE A 38 -2.82 -9.51 -8.72
N TYR A 39 -1.90 -9.62 -9.69
CA TYR A 39 -1.66 -8.62 -10.72
C TYR A 39 -2.16 -9.12 -12.06
N VAL A 40 -2.96 -8.30 -12.75
CA VAL A 40 -3.51 -8.62 -14.08
C VAL A 40 -3.17 -7.49 -15.05
N ASP A 41 -2.64 -7.89 -16.21
CA ASP A 41 -2.47 -6.97 -17.34
C ASP A 41 -3.83 -6.69 -17.99
N CYS A 42 -4.32 -5.48 -17.81
CA CYS A 42 -5.54 -4.95 -18.41
C CYS A 42 -5.24 -3.82 -19.41
N THR A 43 -4.03 -3.76 -19.97
CA THR A 43 -3.67 -2.77 -20.99
C THR A 43 -4.43 -2.99 -22.32
N GLN A 44 -4.87 -4.23 -22.57
CA GLN A 44 -5.61 -4.61 -23.78
C GLN A 44 -6.94 -5.33 -23.48
N SER A 45 -7.28 -5.50 -22.20
CA SER A 45 -8.48 -6.21 -21.78
C SER A 45 -9.19 -5.47 -20.65
N VAL A 46 -10.45 -5.83 -20.40
CA VAL A 46 -11.25 -5.28 -19.29
C VAL A 46 -11.71 -6.42 -18.41
N ILE A 47 -11.71 -6.20 -17.13
CA ILE A 47 -12.32 -7.09 -16.15
C ILE A 47 -13.63 -6.45 -15.69
N ASP A 48 -14.73 -7.17 -15.93
CA ASP A 48 -16.05 -6.76 -15.45
C ASP A 48 -16.15 -7.02 -13.94
N ASN A 49 -16.76 -6.05 -13.23
CA ASN A 49 -16.98 -6.10 -11.77
C ASN A 49 -15.72 -6.48 -10.98
N PRO A 50 -14.65 -5.68 -11.07
CA PRO A 50 -13.36 -6.01 -10.46
C PRO A 50 -13.44 -6.11 -8.93
N SER A 51 -14.37 -5.42 -8.28
CA SER A 51 -14.62 -5.54 -6.84
C SER A 51 -15.00 -6.97 -6.45
N GLN A 52 -15.99 -7.57 -7.13
CA GLN A 52 -16.38 -8.97 -6.87
C GLN A 52 -15.26 -9.95 -7.25
N VAL A 53 -14.50 -9.64 -8.32
CA VAL A 53 -13.35 -10.45 -8.72
C VAL A 53 -12.28 -10.43 -7.61
N ALA A 54 -12.04 -9.30 -6.99
CA ALA A 54 -11.09 -9.19 -5.88
C ALA A 54 -11.52 -10.06 -4.70
N ILE A 55 -12.80 -10.01 -4.31
CA ILE A 55 -13.35 -10.86 -3.23
C ILE A 55 -13.14 -12.34 -3.56
N ASP A 56 -13.59 -12.78 -4.74
CA ASP A 56 -13.54 -14.20 -5.14
C ASP A 56 -12.10 -14.72 -5.21
N LEU A 57 -11.17 -13.93 -5.74
CA LEU A 57 -9.79 -14.35 -5.93
C LEU A 57 -8.94 -14.25 -4.67
N SER A 58 -9.27 -13.31 -3.79
CA SER A 58 -8.50 -13.06 -2.56
C SER A 58 -8.78 -14.09 -1.47
N ASP A 59 -9.88 -14.82 -1.56
CA ASP A 59 -10.17 -15.91 -0.61
C ASP A 59 -9.00 -16.91 -0.57
N ARG A 60 -8.44 -17.12 0.64
CA ARG A 60 -7.24 -17.96 0.81
C ARG A 60 -7.55 -19.46 0.83
N HIS A 61 -8.82 -19.85 0.86
CA HIS A 61 -9.26 -21.24 0.86
C HIS A 61 -9.87 -21.66 -0.47
N PHE A 62 -10.67 -20.79 -1.10
CA PHE A 62 -11.42 -21.11 -2.30
C PHE A 62 -10.98 -20.31 -3.53
N GLY A 63 -10.19 -19.26 -3.34
CA GLY A 63 -9.58 -18.45 -4.38
C GLY A 63 -8.09 -18.74 -4.58
N ILE A 64 -7.37 -17.74 -5.06
CA ILE A 64 -5.89 -17.75 -5.16
C ILE A 64 -5.29 -17.43 -3.78
N GLY A 65 -6.00 -16.65 -2.98
CA GLY A 65 -5.58 -16.09 -1.72
C GLY A 65 -4.62 -14.90 -1.89
N SER A 66 -5.02 -13.73 -1.40
CA SER A 66 -4.21 -12.51 -1.46
C SER A 66 -4.80 -11.44 -0.57
N ASP A 67 -4.09 -10.32 -0.40
CA ASP A 67 -4.61 -9.10 0.24
C ASP A 67 -5.48 -8.28 -0.72
N GLY A 68 -5.52 -8.65 -2.02
CA GLY A 68 -6.36 -8.00 -3.00
C GLY A 68 -5.92 -8.22 -4.45
N LEU A 69 -6.50 -7.40 -5.35
CA LEU A 69 -6.33 -7.45 -6.79
C LEU A 69 -5.80 -6.10 -7.30
N ILE A 70 -4.81 -6.13 -8.17
CA ILE A 70 -4.28 -4.96 -8.87
C ILE A 70 -4.41 -5.17 -10.37
N LEU A 71 -5.10 -4.24 -11.04
CA LEU A 71 -5.27 -4.17 -12.47
C LEU A 71 -4.32 -3.11 -13.03
N ILE A 72 -3.50 -3.51 -14.00
CA ILE A 72 -2.56 -2.62 -14.67
C ILE A 72 -3.19 -2.21 -16.00
N LYS A 73 -3.54 -0.95 -16.13
CA LYS A 73 -4.28 -0.39 -17.26
C LYS A 73 -3.46 0.66 -18.02
N LYS A 74 -3.93 1.06 -19.19
CA LYS A 74 -3.44 2.27 -19.88
C LYS A 74 -3.81 3.51 -19.08
N SER A 75 -2.99 4.54 -19.15
CA SER A 75 -3.25 5.86 -18.59
C SER A 75 -3.08 6.93 -19.66
N ASP A 76 -3.88 7.99 -19.56
CA ASP A 76 -3.71 9.21 -20.38
C ASP A 76 -2.76 10.21 -19.70
N LYS A 77 -2.36 9.97 -18.44
CA LYS A 77 -1.55 10.88 -17.61
C LYS A 77 -0.16 10.34 -17.28
N ALA A 78 0.05 9.04 -17.43
CA ALA A 78 1.26 8.34 -17.05
C ALA A 78 1.53 7.16 -17.98
N ASP A 79 2.61 6.43 -17.77
CA ASP A 79 2.91 5.24 -18.56
C ASP A 79 1.85 4.16 -18.36
N PHE A 80 1.36 3.99 -17.10
CA PHE A 80 0.30 3.04 -16.74
C PHE A 80 -0.61 3.63 -15.68
N PHE A 81 -1.78 2.99 -15.50
CA PHE A 81 -2.71 3.24 -14.40
C PHE A 81 -2.81 1.99 -13.52
N MET A 82 -2.61 2.16 -12.22
CA MET A 82 -2.82 1.14 -11.20
C MET A 82 -4.20 1.30 -10.58
N GLU A 83 -5.08 0.36 -10.85
CA GLU A 83 -6.36 0.24 -10.17
C GLU A 83 -6.30 -0.92 -9.18
N MET A 84 -6.62 -0.67 -7.92
CA MET A 84 -6.50 -1.70 -6.89
C MET A 84 -7.77 -1.89 -6.08
N TYR A 85 -7.98 -3.13 -5.66
CA TYR A 85 -9.08 -3.55 -4.80
C TYR A 85 -8.53 -4.41 -3.66
N ASN A 86 -8.99 -4.15 -2.44
CA ASN A 86 -8.70 -4.96 -1.27
C ASN A 86 -9.43 -6.31 -1.34
N ALA A 87 -9.09 -7.23 -0.44
CA ALA A 87 -9.73 -8.55 -0.36
C ALA A 87 -11.24 -8.49 -0.08
N ASP A 88 -11.72 -7.42 0.54
CA ASP A 88 -13.16 -7.17 0.78
C ASP A 88 -13.89 -6.54 -0.41
N GLY A 89 -13.19 -6.29 -1.52
CA GLY A 89 -13.71 -5.65 -2.72
C GLY A 89 -13.73 -4.13 -2.69
N SER A 90 -13.34 -3.49 -1.61
CA SER A 90 -13.20 -2.03 -1.54
C SER A 90 -12.09 -1.55 -2.45
N GLN A 91 -12.30 -0.40 -3.12
CA GLN A 91 -11.29 0.20 -3.98
C GLN A 91 -10.29 1.00 -3.15
N GLY A 92 -9.01 0.63 -3.23
CA GLY A 92 -7.92 1.37 -2.60
C GLY A 92 -7.41 2.50 -3.48
N GLN A 93 -6.94 3.58 -2.86
CA GLN A 93 -6.41 4.73 -3.59
C GLN A 93 -4.98 4.47 -4.10
N MET A 94 -4.14 3.84 -3.30
CA MET A 94 -2.74 3.51 -3.61
C MET A 94 -2.18 2.57 -2.54
N CYS A 95 -1.24 1.71 -2.94
CA CYS A 95 -0.48 0.86 -2.04
C CYS A 95 1.00 0.95 -2.39
N GLY A 96 1.83 1.44 -1.46
CA GLY A 96 3.27 1.59 -1.65
C GLY A 96 3.99 0.26 -1.89
N ASN A 97 3.52 -0.83 -1.28
CA ASN A 97 4.04 -2.17 -1.54
C ASN A 97 3.63 -2.67 -2.93
N GLY A 98 2.33 -2.53 -3.24
CA GLY A 98 1.77 -2.98 -4.51
C GLY A 98 2.35 -2.27 -5.72
N ILE A 99 2.55 -0.95 -5.65
CA ILE A 99 3.05 -0.18 -6.80
C ILE A 99 4.48 -0.54 -7.18
N ARG A 100 5.34 -0.95 -6.21
CA ARG A 100 6.69 -1.46 -6.54
C ARG A 100 6.60 -2.74 -7.37
N CYS A 101 5.67 -3.61 -7.03
CA CYS A 101 5.38 -4.81 -7.82
C CYS A 101 4.81 -4.46 -9.20
N VAL A 102 3.98 -3.41 -9.35
CA VAL A 102 3.54 -2.91 -10.66
C VAL A 102 4.74 -2.51 -11.50
N GLY A 103 5.69 -1.73 -10.95
CA GLY A 103 6.92 -1.35 -11.66
C GLY A 103 7.69 -2.57 -12.18
N LYS A 104 7.89 -3.58 -11.30
CA LYS A 104 8.53 -4.85 -11.70
C LYS A 104 7.71 -5.58 -12.76
N PHE A 105 6.40 -5.66 -12.60
CA PHE A 105 5.51 -6.36 -13.52
C PHE A 105 5.61 -5.79 -14.94
N VAL A 106 5.48 -4.46 -15.09
CA VAL A 106 5.46 -3.83 -16.42
C VAL A 106 6.80 -3.96 -17.14
N TYR A 107 7.89 -3.89 -16.41
CA TYR A 107 9.24 -4.05 -16.97
C TYR A 107 9.53 -5.51 -17.33
N ASP A 108 9.37 -6.44 -16.39
CA ASP A 108 9.73 -7.84 -16.55
C ASP A 108 8.86 -8.58 -17.59
N ASN A 109 7.62 -8.11 -17.83
CA ASN A 109 6.74 -8.64 -18.86
C ASN A 109 6.86 -7.88 -20.21
N GLY A 110 7.80 -6.95 -20.35
CA GLY A 110 8.07 -6.26 -21.61
C GLY A 110 6.96 -5.27 -22.02
N LEU A 111 6.17 -4.78 -21.07
CA LEU A 111 5.19 -3.72 -21.35
C LEU A 111 5.87 -2.35 -21.47
N THR A 112 7.09 -2.22 -20.93
CA THR A 112 7.98 -1.07 -21.08
C THR A 112 9.44 -1.51 -20.96
N ASP A 113 10.35 -0.73 -21.56
CA ASP A 113 11.81 -0.84 -21.38
C ASP A 113 12.39 0.28 -20.50
N LYS A 114 11.53 1.17 -20.00
CA LYS A 114 11.94 2.29 -19.16
C LYS A 114 12.30 1.81 -17.75
N THR A 115 13.41 2.31 -17.22
CA THR A 115 13.80 2.14 -15.81
C THR A 115 13.28 3.25 -14.90
N THR A 116 12.77 4.34 -15.47
CA THR A 116 11.96 5.34 -14.76
C THR A 116 10.54 5.26 -15.32
N VAL A 117 9.60 4.81 -14.51
CA VAL A 117 8.21 4.54 -14.90
C VAL A 117 7.27 5.41 -14.09
N THR A 118 6.28 5.99 -14.75
CA THR A 118 5.22 6.76 -14.10
C THR A 118 3.96 5.92 -14.00
N ILE A 119 3.36 5.89 -12.80
CA ILE A 119 2.12 5.14 -12.54
C ILE A 119 1.08 6.11 -12.01
N ASP A 120 -0.01 6.27 -12.75
CA ASP A 120 -1.20 6.97 -12.30
C ASP A 120 -1.95 6.12 -11.27
N THR A 121 -2.45 6.76 -10.22
CA THR A 121 -3.23 6.14 -9.15
C THR A 121 -4.34 7.10 -8.72
N LEU A 122 -5.31 6.63 -7.95
CA LEU A 122 -6.33 7.52 -7.36
C LEU A 122 -5.71 8.54 -6.37
N ALA A 123 -4.51 8.27 -5.86
CA ALA A 123 -3.71 9.19 -5.03
C ALA A 123 -2.69 10.01 -5.87
N GLY A 124 -2.94 10.17 -7.17
CA GLY A 124 -2.08 10.90 -8.10
C GLY A 124 -0.95 10.07 -8.72
N VAL A 125 -0.21 10.72 -9.63
CA VAL A 125 0.89 10.07 -10.36
C VAL A 125 2.09 9.85 -9.44
N LYS A 126 2.64 8.63 -9.47
CA LYS A 126 3.85 8.24 -8.74
C LYS A 126 4.98 7.94 -9.72
N ILE A 127 6.20 8.30 -9.36
CA ILE A 127 7.41 8.05 -10.14
C ILE A 127 8.16 6.90 -9.49
N LEU A 128 8.47 5.88 -10.30
CA LEU A 128 9.23 4.71 -9.89
C LEU A 128 10.59 4.70 -10.59
N GLU A 129 11.64 4.46 -9.82
CA GLU A 129 12.99 4.16 -10.34
C GLU A 129 13.25 2.67 -10.14
N LEU A 130 13.44 1.95 -11.25
CA LEU A 130 13.65 0.51 -11.28
C LEU A 130 15.15 0.20 -11.41
N LYS A 131 15.63 -0.73 -10.59
CA LYS A 131 16.98 -1.27 -10.71
C LYS A 131 16.89 -2.73 -11.09
N THR A 132 17.54 -3.08 -12.20
CA THR A 132 17.62 -4.45 -12.70
C THR A 132 18.81 -5.21 -12.11
N GLY A 133 18.63 -6.50 -11.90
CA GLY A 133 19.69 -7.45 -11.55
C GLY A 133 20.47 -7.94 -12.77
N ALA A 134 21.37 -8.87 -12.53
CA ALA A 134 22.21 -9.48 -13.57
C ALA A 134 21.42 -10.32 -14.59
N ASP A 135 20.21 -10.76 -14.23
CA ASP A 135 19.27 -11.49 -15.10
C ASP A 135 18.43 -10.55 -15.98
N GLY A 136 18.66 -9.23 -15.91
CA GLY A 136 17.90 -8.22 -16.64
C GLY A 136 16.51 -7.95 -16.12
N LYS A 137 16.10 -8.55 -14.98
CA LYS A 137 14.82 -8.31 -14.33
C LYS A 137 14.95 -7.31 -13.19
N VAL A 138 13.83 -6.65 -12.85
CA VAL A 138 13.80 -5.68 -11.75
C VAL A 138 14.05 -6.40 -10.42
N GLU A 139 15.08 -5.98 -9.73
CA GLU A 139 15.45 -6.45 -8.39
C GLU A 139 14.89 -5.54 -7.31
N THR A 140 14.95 -4.22 -7.52
CA THR A 140 14.42 -3.24 -6.57
C THR A 140 13.68 -2.13 -7.32
N ALA A 141 12.67 -1.55 -6.66
CA ALA A 141 11.96 -0.37 -7.12
C ALA A 141 11.94 0.69 -6.00
N ARG A 142 12.32 1.91 -6.35
CA ARG A 142 12.21 3.09 -5.50
C ARG A 142 11.00 3.90 -5.96
N VAL A 143 10.15 4.30 -5.01
CA VAL A 143 8.94 5.05 -5.30
C VAL A 143 9.00 6.39 -4.59
N ASN A 144 8.73 7.48 -5.32
CA ASN A 144 8.50 8.77 -4.71
C ASN A 144 7.06 8.83 -4.18
N MET A 145 6.90 8.72 -2.87
CA MET A 145 5.59 8.75 -2.21
C MET A 145 5.06 10.17 -1.95
N GLY A 146 5.90 11.19 -2.17
CA GLY A 146 5.61 12.57 -1.78
C GLY A 146 6.00 12.86 -0.33
N ALA A 147 5.61 14.05 0.14
CA ALA A 147 5.82 14.46 1.53
C ALA A 147 4.77 13.81 2.45
N PRO A 148 5.14 13.47 3.70
CA PRO A 148 4.16 13.02 4.68
C PRO A 148 3.19 14.16 5.03
N ILE A 149 1.94 13.80 5.25
CA ILE A 149 0.91 14.70 5.77
C ILE A 149 0.88 14.53 7.28
N LEU A 150 1.03 15.63 8.00
CA LEU A 150 1.12 15.66 9.47
C LEU A 150 0.01 16.48 10.13
N GLU A 151 -0.76 17.25 9.37
CA GLU A 151 -1.93 17.98 9.88
C GLU A 151 -3.06 17.01 10.24
N ALA A 152 -3.52 16.99 11.49
CA ALA A 152 -4.51 16.06 12.01
C ALA A 152 -5.79 15.98 11.15
N ALA A 153 -6.32 17.14 10.74
CA ALA A 153 -7.52 17.21 9.91
C ALA A 153 -7.36 16.58 8.54
N GLN A 154 -6.13 16.53 7.99
CA GLN A 154 -5.81 15.91 6.70
C GLN A 154 -5.50 14.40 6.82
N ILE A 155 -5.24 13.94 8.05
CA ILE A 155 -5.02 12.51 8.36
C ILE A 155 -6.33 11.81 8.76
N PRO A 156 -7.45 12.42 8.73
CA PRO A 156 -8.73 12.32 9.43
C PRO A 156 -8.63 11.82 10.90
N VAL A 157 -7.85 12.54 11.73
CA VAL A 157 -7.79 12.30 13.18
C VAL A 157 -8.77 13.21 13.89
N ASP A 158 -9.67 12.65 14.71
CA ASP A 158 -10.48 13.43 15.64
C ASP A 158 -9.66 13.73 16.91
N THR A 159 -9.12 14.94 16.98
CA THR A 159 -8.31 15.37 18.11
C THR A 159 -9.10 15.52 19.42
N LYS A 160 -10.44 15.50 19.38
CA LYS A 160 -11.29 15.54 20.58
C LYS A 160 -11.30 14.22 21.34
N GLU A 161 -11.02 13.12 20.66
CA GLU A 161 -10.89 11.80 21.26
C GLU A 161 -9.52 11.56 21.91
N LEU A 162 -8.56 12.48 21.69
CA LEU A 162 -7.25 12.41 22.31
C LEU A 162 -7.29 12.93 23.73
N LYS A 163 -6.72 12.17 24.68
CA LYS A 163 -6.63 12.57 26.07
C LYS A 163 -5.69 13.78 26.21
N GLU A 164 -6.23 14.92 26.63
CA GLU A 164 -5.45 16.14 26.89
C GLU A 164 -4.67 16.64 25.65
N TYR A 165 -5.23 16.53 24.43
CA TYR A 165 -4.59 17.07 23.24
C TYR A 165 -4.29 18.55 23.42
N LYS A 166 -3.00 18.90 23.44
CA LYS A 166 -2.54 20.29 23.60
C LYS A 166 -2.25 20.97 22.28
N GLY A 167 -2.07 20.17 21.22
CA GLY A 167 -1.50 20.65 19.98
C GLY A 167 -0.08 21.18 20.18
N CYS A 168 0.77 20.93 19.24
CA CYS A 168 2.07 21.56 19.18
C CYS A 168 2.27 22.10 17.76
N GLU A 169 3.05 23.15 17.62
CA GLU A 169 3.51 23.58 16.31
C GLU A 169 4.86 22.95 16.08
N ILE A 170 5.03 22.27 14.94
CA ILE A 170 6.31 21.70 14.55
C ILE A 170 6.76 22.29 13.20
N GLU A 171 8.05 22.49 13.06
CA GLU A 171 8.66 22.84 11.79
C GLU A 171 9.38 21.62 11.22
N THR A 172 9.05 21.24 10.00
CA THR A 172 9.71 20.14 9.30
C THR A 172 11.09 20.57 8.82
N ILE A 173 11.96 19.60 8.51
CA ILE A 173 13.29 19.85 7.93
C ILE A 173 13.20 20.69 6.63
N ALA A 174 12.08 20.62 5.92
CA ALA A 174 11.82 21.39 4.70
C ALA A 174 11.28 22.82 4.98
N GLY A 175 11.18 23.23 6.26
CA GLY A 175 10.68 24.55 6.66
C GLY A 175 9.15 24.69 6.63
N GLN A 176 8.40 23.60 6.48
CA GLN A 176 6.95 23.62 6.58
C GLN A 176 6.52 23.67 8.06
N VAL A 177 5.64 24.60 8.39
CA VAL A 177 5.05 24.70 9.72
C VAL A 177 3.75 23.90 9.75
N ILE A 178 3.66 22.92 10.65
CA ILE A 178 2.49 22.11 10.94
C ILE A 178 1.87 22.61 12.24
N LYS A 179 0.60 23.00 12.20
CA LYS A 179 -0.06 23.67 13.33
C LYS A 179 -0.78 22.71 14.27
N THR A 180 -1.27 21.59 13.74
CA THR A 180 -2.05 20.63 14.51
C THR A 180 -1.56 19.19 14.31
N PRO A 181 -0.24 18.92 14.46
CA PRO A 181 0.24 17.54 14.36
C PRO A 181 -0.19 16.75 15.60
N VAL A 182 -0.39 15.47 15.41
CA VAL A 182 -0.58 14.49 16.49
C VAL A 182 0.76 13.78 16.67
N VAL A 183 1.53 14.20 17.65
CA VAL A 183 2.87 13.66 17.92
C VAL A 183 2.96 13.30 19.40
N ASP A 184 3.18 12.02 19.67
CA ASP A 184 3.35 11.49 21.04
C ASP A 184 2.15 11.78 21.96
N GLU A 185 0.96 11.90 21.37
CA GLU A 185 -0.28 12.17 22.09
C GLU A 185 -0.79 10.90 22.79
N THR A 186 -1.51 11.09 23.89
CA THR A 186 -2.03 9.96 24.68
C THR A 186 -3.38 9.52 24.17
N ILE A 187 -3.51 8.22 23.87
CA ILE A 187 -4.79 7.53 23.66
C ILE A 187 -4.96 6.44 24.72
N VAL A 188 -6.20 6.08 25.00
CA VAL A 188 -6.53 4.99 25.93
C VAL A 188 -7.15 3.85 25.13
N VAL A 189 -6.51 2.70 25.12
CA VAL A 189 -6.98 1.47 24.45
C VAL A 189 -7.10 0.38 25.51
N GLU A 190 -8.27 -0.20 25.66
CA GLU A 190 -8.57 -1.22 26.69
C GLU A 190 -8.10 -0.81 28.11
N GLY A 191 -8.31 0.46 28.47
CA GLY A 191 -7.93 0.99 29.78
C GLY A 191 -6.44 1.24 30.00
N LYS A 192 -5.61 1.03 28.99
CA LYS A 192 -4.16 1.28 29.00
C LYS A 192 -3.82 2.48 28.14
N GLU A 193 -2.93 3.34 28.63
CA GLU A 193 -2.43 4.50 27.89
C GLU A 193 -1.32 4.11 26.90
N TYR A 194 -1.41 4.66 25.69
CA TYR A 194 -0.40 4.56 24.64
C TYR A 194 -0.07 5.93 24.08
N LYS A 195 1.15 6.08 23.62
CA LYS A 195 1.60 7.27 22.89
C LYS A 195 1.47 7.04 21.40
N VAL A 196 0.73 7.92 20.71
CA VAL A 196 0.47 7.80 19.27
C VAL A 196 1.00 9.02 18.53
N THR A 197 1.59 8.73 17.37
CA THR A 197 1.92 9.74 16.35
C THR A 197 1.14 9.41 15.09
N ALA A 198 0.36 10.36 14.58
CA ALA A 198 -0.41 10.19 13.36
C ALA A 198 0.31 10.78 12.15
N VAL A 199 0.30 10.05 11.04
CA VAL A 199 0.90 10.48 9.76
C VAL A 199 0.15 9.86 8.60
N SER A 200 0.02 10.57 7.49
CA SER A 200 -0.48 10.00 6.25
C SER A 200 0.58 10.06 5.14
N MET A 201 0.75 8.94 4.45
CA MET A 201 1.55 8.81 3.22
C MET A 201 0.65 8.56 1.99
N GLY A 202 -0.60 9.04 2.06
CA GLY A 202 -1.68 8.76 1.12
C GLY A 202 -2.74 7.81 1.71
N ASN A 203 -2.39 7.12 2.78
CA ASN A 203 -3.27 6.43 3.70
C ASN A 203 -2.89 6.79 5.14
N PRO A 204 -3.85 6.90 6.08
CA PRO A 204 -3.58 7.26 7.47
C PRO A 204 -2.89 6.13 8.22
N HIS A 205 -1.97 6.52 9.10
CA HIS A 205 -1.26 5.61 9.99
C HIS A 205 -1.26 6.18 11.41
N ALA A 206 -1.54 5.35 12.40
CA ALA A 206 -1.33 5.58 13.81
C ALA A 206 -0.09 4.79 14.26
N ILE A 207 0.97 5.49 14.62
CA ILE A 207 2.25 4.90 15.00
C ILE A 207 2.35 4.91 16.51
N VAL A 208 2.52 3.74 17.12
CA VAL A 208 2.76 3.56 18.55
C VAL A 208 4.17 3.03 18.74
N TYR A 209 5.01 3.80 19.45
CA TYR A 209 6.34 3.34 19.86
C TYR A 209 6.23 2.64 21.21
N LEU A 210 6.66 1.38 21.24
CA LEU A 210 6.72 0.61 22.48
C LEU A 210 7.99 0.96 23.25
N ASP A 211 7.95 0.83 24.57
CA ASP A 211 9.11 1.01 25.42
C ASP A 211 10.24 0.06 25.05
N LYS A 212 11.50 0.49 25.21
CA LYS A 212 12.69 -0.24 24.74
C LYS A 212 12.87 -1.62 25.38
N ASP A 213 12.28 -1.84 26.55
CA ASP A 213 12.29 -3.10 27.28
C ASP A 213 11.23 -4.08 26.82
N ILE A 214 10.30 -3.65 25.98
CA ILE A 214 9.27 -4.52 25.40
C ILE A 214 9.85 -5.28 24.21
N ASP A 215 9.93 -6.61 24.33
CA ASP A 215 10.27 -7.48 23.20
C ASP A 215 9.09 -7.53 22.21
N ILE A 216 9.21 -6.87 21.07
CA ILE A 216 8.15 -6.79 20.05
C ILE A 216 7.71 -8.18 19.55
N LYS A 217 8.57 -9.20 19.60
CA LYS A 217 8.23 -10.57 19.20
C LYS A 217 7.30 -11.26 20.20
N LYS A 218 7.24 -10.76 21.42
CA LYS A 218 6.36 -11.24 22.49
C LYS A 218 5.17 -10.34 22.74
N PHE A 219 5.11 -9.19 22.06
CA PHE A 219 4.00 -8.29 22.16
C PHE A 219 2.78 -8.90 21.49
N GLU A 220 1.67 -9.01 22.21
CA GLU A 220 0.43 -9.66 21.75
C GLU A 220 -0.36 -8.77 20.78
N ILE A 221 0.28 -8.38 19.66
CA ILE A 221 -0.29 -7.43 18.70
C ILE A 221 -1.63 -7.93 18.11
N GLU A 222 -1.78 -9.24 17.94
CA GLU A 222 -3.01 -9.85 17.43
C GLU A 222 -4.20 -9.68 18.36
N LYS A 223 -3.95 -9.53 19.67
CA LYS A 223 -5.00 -9.30 20.67
C LYS A 223 -5.36 -7.83 20.79
N ILE A 224 -4.38 -6.94 20.76
CA ILE A 224 -4.60 -5.54 21.04
C ILE A 224 -4.82 -4.70 19.76
N GLY A 225 -4.24 -5.10 18.63
CA GLY A 225 -4.33 -4.40 17.36
C GLY A 225 -5.75 -4.06 16.92
N PRO A 226 -6.72 -4.99 16.99
CA PRO A 226 -8.10 -4.72 16.59
C PRO A 226 -8.78 -3.57 17.35
N PHE A 227 -8.34 -3.25 18.57
CA PHE A 227 -8.87 -2.13 19.34
C PHE A 227 -8.29 -0.77 18.91
N PHE A 228 -7.23 -0.76 18.11
CA PHE A 228 -6.71 0.47 17.51
C PHE A 228 -7.37 0.80 16.17
N GLU A 229 -8.13 -0.15 15.59
CA GLU A 229 -8.78 0.02 14.28
C GLU A 229 -10.25 0.48 14.39
N ASN A 230 -10.84 0.45 15.61
CA ASN A 230 -12.26 0.77 15.87
C ASN A 230 -12.44 2.04 16.69
#